data_d681f30bbf03b61c1bc66b625b5b6661
#
_entry.id   d681f30bbf03b61c1bc66b625b5b6661
#
_cell.length_a   1.000
_cell.length_b   1.000
_cell.length_c   1.000
_cell.angle_alpha   90.00
_cell.angle_beta   90.00
_cell.angle_gamma   90.00
#
_symmetry.space_group_name_H-M   'P 1'
#
loop_
_entity.id
_entity.type
_entity.pdbx_description
1 polymer ?
#
loop_
_entity_poly.entity_id
_entity_poly.type
_entity_poly.pdbx_seq_one_letter_code
_entity_poly.pdbx_strand_id
1 'polypeptide(L)'
;MMDLKITPQALASFRDKDSRKEHFRVLYEKHDFLTAYAKHTDLRVKDDPKWAIGRGDEWESHGKLQLEFLIKEGMRPKHTLLDVGCGVGRAARRFVPYLDKANYVGVDISEAALAHAKELAVTEGWIAKGPVFLINGDLSGLEQHGPFDFMWAHSVFTHLPPQQIEVMISNAAKILATGGKFLFTYKPGDRQHRSGLKQFQFPSGFFVELGNKSGLKGEAIAQQWPAGQRTIRLVK
;
A
#
# COMPACT_ATOMS: atom_id res chain seq x y z
N MET A 1 -25.21 12.00 -1.19
CA MET A 1 -24.45 10.75 -0.98
C MET A 1 -25.37 9.59 -1.37
N MET A 2 -25.29 9.09 -2.59
CA MET A 2 -26.06 7.90 -2.98
C MET A 2 -25.25 6.65 -2.57
N ASP A 3 -25.71 6.03 -1.50
CA ASP A 3 -25.25 4.71 -1.06
C ASP A 3 -25.52 3.70 -2.18
N LEU A 4 -24.53 3.37 -2.96
CA LEU A 4 -24.59 2.25 -3.92
C LEU A 4 -24.60 0.94 -3.12
N LYS A 5 -25.77 0.58 -2.56
CA LYS A 5 -25.99 -0.77 -2.02
C LYS A 5 -25.74 -1.74 -3.16
N ILE A 6 -24.61 -2.43 -3.10
CA ILE A 6 -24.29 -3.53 -4.02
C ILE A 6 -25.36 -4.60 -3.79
N THR A 7 -26.23 -4.78 -4.75
CA THR A 7 -27.28 -5.81 -4.69
C THR A 7 -26.65 -7.20 -4.80
N PRO A 8 -27.26 -8.25 -4.23
CA PRO A 8 -26.82 -9.63 -4.41
C PRO A 8 -26.67 -10.05 -5.88
N GLN A 9 -27.45 -9.45 -6.78
CA GLN A 9 -27.34 -9.64 -8.23
C GLN A 9 -26.06 -9.02 -8.82
N ALA A 10 -25.61 -7.85 -8.33
CA ALA A 10 -24.35 -7.26 -8.72
C ALA A 10 -23.15 -8.11 -8.26
N LEU A 11 -23.23 -8.75 -7.09
CA LEU A 11 -22.24 -9.72 -6.62
C LEU A 11 -22.23 -11.01 -7.43
N ALA A 12 -23.40 -11.49 -7.89
CA ALA A 12 -23.49 -12.69 -8.73
C ALA A 12 -22.89 -12.47 -10.13
N SER A 13 -23.08 -11.28 -10.74
CA SER A 13 -22.45 -10.90 -12.02
C SER A 13 -20.92 -10.75 -11.89
N PHE A 14 -20.40 -10.56 -10.67
CA PHE A 14 -18.96 -10.47 -10.39
C PHE A 14 -18.22 -11.82 -10.52
N ARG A 15 -18.93 -12.95 -10.59
CA ARG A 15 -18.32 -14.28 -10.76
C ARG A 15 -17.87 -14.55 -12.19
N ASP A 16 -18.51 -13.90 -13.17
CA ASP A 16 -18.09 -13.98 -14.57
C ASP A 16 -16.90 -13.04 -14.83
N LYS A 17 -15.83 -13.59 -15.43
CA LYS A 17 -14.55 -12.88 -15.63
C LYS A 17 -14.68 -11.69 -16.60
N ASP A 18 -15.54 -11.79 -17.60
CA ASP A 18 -15.68 -10.75 -18.62
C ASP A 18 -16.60 -9.63 -18.13
N SER A 19 -17.70 -9.94 -17.46
CA SER A 19 -18.54 -8.96 -16.76
C SER A 19 -17.76 -8.18 -15.71
N ARG A 20 -16.83 -8.83 -14.99
CA ARG A 20 -15.94 -8.19 -14.03
C ARG A 20 -14.96 -7.20 -14.68
N LYS A 21 -14.37 -7.58 -15.80
CA LYS A 21 -13.45 -6.68 -16.55
C LYS A 21 -14.17 -5.44 -17.05
N GLU A 22 -15.38 -5.63 -17.62
CA GLU A 22 -16.18 -4.52 -18.11
C GLU A 22 -16.60 -3.58 -16.98
N HIS A 23 -17.04 -4.12 -15.84
CA HIS A 23 -17.40 -3.32 -14.67
C HIS A 23 -16.22 -2.45 -14.20
N PHE A 24 -15.01 -3.03 -14.10
CA PHE A 24 -13.83 -2.27 -13.73
C PHE A 24 -13.44 -1.23 -14.80
N ARG A 25 -13.57 -1.53 -16.10
CA ARG A 25 -13.34 -0.56 -17.16
C ARG A 25 -14.23 0.68 -16.98
N VAL A 26 -15.52 0.46 -16.75
CA VAL A 26 -16.50 1.54 -16.52
C VAL A 26 -16.15 2.37 -15.27
N LEU A 27 -15.64 1.75 -14.20
CA LEU A 27 -15.19 2.50 -13.00
C LEU A 27 -14.09 3.51 -13.35
N TYR A 28 -13.06 3.08 -14.10
CA TYR A 28 -11.94 3.95 -14.49
C TYR A 28 -12.28 4.97 -15.58
N GLU A 29 -13.41 4.84 -16.25
CA GLU A 29 -13.93 5.84 -17.20
C GLU A 29 -14.78 6.90 -16.48
N LYS A 30 -15.52 6.52 -15.43
CA LYS A 30 -16.47 7.41 -14.75
C LYS A 30 -15.88 8.19 -13.57
N HIS A 31 -14.72 7.81 -13.06
CA HIS A 31 -14.12 8.39 -11.87
C HIS A 31 -12.66 8.76 -12.12
N ASP A 32 -12.12 9.69 -11.32
CA ASP A 32 -10.69 9.88 -11.22
C ASP A 32 -9.99 8.59 -10.78
N PHE A 33 -8.68 8.51 -11.03
CA PHE A 33 -7.94 7.27 -10.85
C PHE A 33 -8.01 6.72 -9.41
N LEU A 34 -7.84 7.58 -8.39
CA LEU A 34 -7.80 7.13 -7.00
C LEU A 34 -9.18 6.65 -6.53
N THR A 35 -10.24 7.39 -6.87
CA THR A 35 -11.63 6.97 -6.59
C THR A 35 -11.96 5.64 -7.27
N ALA A 36 -11.59 5.49 -8.54
CA ALA A 36 -11.80 4.22 -9.27
C ALA A 36 -11.01 3.06 -8.62
N TYR A 37 -9.78 3.32 -8.21
CA TYR A 37 -8.92 2.31 -7.59
C TYR A 37 -9.44 1.89 -6.20
N ALA A 38 -9.92 2.84 -5.39
CA ALA A 38 -10.56 2.55 -4.10
C ALA A 38 -11.78 1.65 -4.28
N LYS A 39 -12.72 2.04 -5.15
CA LYS A 39 -13.92 1.22 -5.47
C LYS A 39 -13.58 -0.16 -6.02
N HIS A 40 -12.57 -0.24 -6.90
CA HIS A 40 -12.07 -1.52 -7.42
C HIS A 40 -11.56 -2.42 -6.29
N THR A 41 -10.79 -1.86 -5.35
CA THR A 41 -10.24 -2.60 -4.21
C THR A 41 -11.34 -3.03 -3.26
N ASP A 42 -12.28 -2.15 -2.92
CA ASP A 42 -13.42 -2.45 -2.06
C ASP A 42 -14.25 -3.63 -2.58
N LEU A 43 -14.52 -3.65 -3.89
CA LEU A 43 -15.26 -4.75 -4.51
C LEU A 43 -14.50 -6.08 -4.41
N ARG A 44 -13.19 -6.05 -4.64
CA ARG A 44 -12.36 -7.25 -4.53
C ARG A 44 -12.24 -7.76 -3.10
N VAL A 45 -12.11 -6.87 -2.13
CA VAL A 45 -12.04 -7.23 -0.71
C VAL A 45 -13.35 -7.86 -0.24
N LYS A 46 -14.50 -7.34 -0.69
CA LYS A 46 -15.82 -7.92 -0.39
C LYS A 46 -16.02 -9.31 -0.99
N ASP A 47 -15.39 -9.59 -2.13
CA ASP A 47 -15.43 -10.92 -2.78
C ASP A 47 -14.52 -11.92 -2.05
N ASP A 48 -13.22 -11.59 -1.90
CA ASP A 48 -12.24 -12.37 -1.13
C ASP A 48 -11.10 -11.47 -0.64
N PRO A 49 -11.03 -11.16 0.66
CA PRO A 49 -10.03 -10.27 1.23
C PRO A 49 -8.58 -10.71 0.95
N LYS A 50 -8.28 -12.00 1.04
CA LYS A 50 -6.92 -12.51 0.85
C LYS A 50 -6.48 -12.44 -0.61
N TRP A 51 -7.37 -12.77 -1.53
CA TRP A 51 -7.09 -12.69 -2.97
C TRP A 51 -7.16 -11.26 -3.51
N ALA A 52 -7.82 -10.34 -2.81
CA ALA A 52 -7.90 -8.93 -3.22
C ALA A 52 -6.52 -8.27 -3.30
N ILE A 53 -5.61 -8.63 -2.39
CA ILE A 53 -4.27 -8.03 -2.27
C ILE A 53 -3.15 -8.89 -2.88
N GLY A 54 -3.48 -9.90 -3.67
CA GLY A 54 -2.52 -10.76 -4.34
C GLY A 54 -2.86 -12.24 -4.25
N ARG A 55 -1.86 -13.10 -4.12
CA ARG A 55 -2.06 -14.54 -4.00
C ARG A 55 -2.39 -14.92 -2.56
N GLY A 56 -3.60 -15.40 -2.35
CA GLY A 56 -4.09 -15.79 -1.04
C GLY A 56 -3.32 -16.94 -0.40
N ASP A 57 -2.76 -17.83 -1.21
CA ASP A 57 -1.91 -18.96 -0.80
C ASP A 57 -0.53 -18.51 -0.26
N GLU A 58 -0.07 -17.31 -0.61
CA GLU A 58 1.19 -16.72 -0.13
C GLU A 58 0.99 -15.75 1.05
N TRP A 59 -0.18 -15.73 1.66
CA TRP A 59 -0.55 -14.78 2.70
C TRP A 59 0.47 -14.72 3.84
N GLU A 60 0.81 -15.87 4.42
CA GLU A 60 1.70 -15.97 5.56
C GLU A 60 3.15 -15.63 5.21
N SER A 61 3.66 -16.27 4.16
CA SER A 61 5.04 -16.10 3.71
C SER A 61 5.35 -14.67 3.30
N HIS A 62 4.40 -14.02 2.60
CA HIS A 62 4.55 -12.64 2.16
C HIS A 62 4.57 -11.62 3.31
N GLY A 63 3.71 -11.81 4.33
CA GLY A 63 3.74 -10.96 5.51
C GLY A 63 5.05 -11.08 6.29
N LYS A 64 5.54 -12.32 6.44
CA LYS A 64 6.82 -12.61 7.10
C LYS A 64 8.00 -11.99 6.35
N LEU A 65 8.06 -12.18 5.02
CA LEU A 65 9.12 -11.64 4.17
C LEU A 65 9.24 -10.10 4.29
N GLN A 66 8.12 -9.39 4.37
CA GLN A 66 8.12 -7.94 4.53
C GLN A 66 8.72 -7.51 5.89
N LEU A 67 8.37 -8.19 6.98
CA LEU A 67 8.95 -7.91 8.29
C LEU A 67 10.44 -8.18 8.31
N GLU A 68 10.88 -9.33 7.81
CA GLU A 68 12.31 -9.71 7.74
C GLU A 68 13.11 -8.70 6.93
N PHE A 69 12.55 -8.22 5.83
CA PHE A 69 13.17 -7.19 5.01
C PHE A 69 13.35 -5.88 5.78
N LEU A 70 12.32 -5.37 6.46
CA LEU A 70 12.43 -4.13 7.23
C LEU A 70 13.40 -4.26 8.42
N ILE A 71 13.46 -5.42 9.08
CA ILE A 71 14.46 -5.70 10.13
C ILE A 71 15.87 -5.67 9.55
N LYS A 72 16.08 -6.26 8.36
CA LYS A 72 17.37 -6.20 7.65
C LYS A 72 17.75 -4.78 7.28
N GLU A 73 16.77 -3.93 6.94
CA GLU A 73 16.97 -2.49 6.68
C GLU A 73 17.20 -1.67 7.96
N GLY A 74 17.15 -2.30 9.12
CA GLY A 74 17.47 -1.69 10.41
C GLY A 74 16.29 -1.32 11.29
N MET A 75 15.05 -1.72 10.92
CA MET A 75 13.88 -1.52 11.78
C MET A 75 14.06 -2.25 13.11
N ARG A 76 13.67 -1.61 14.20
CA ARG A 76 13.70 -2.14 15.58
C ARG A 76 12.34 -1.91 16.23
N PRO A 77 11.99 -2.64 17.30
CA PRO A 77 10.69 -2.49 17.98
C PRO A 77 10.32 -1.06 18.36
N LYS A 78 11.29 -0.25 18.78
CA LYS A 78 11.10 1.15 19.19
C LYS A 78 10.78 2.13 18.07
N HIS A 79 11.00 1.75 16.79
CA HIS A 79 10.79 2.64 15.65
C HIS A 79 9.31 2.78 15.32
N THR A 80 8.93 3.96 14.87
CA THR A 80 7.61 4.24 14.30
C THR A 80 7.55 3.80 12.84
N LEU A 81 6.48 3.12 12.46
CA LEU A 81 6.25 2.62 11.10
C LEU A 81 4.95 3.17 10.51
N LEU A 82 5.03 3.76 9.32
CA LEU A 82 3.89 4.01 8.45
C LEU A 82 3.83 2.92 7.36
N ASP A 83 2.78 2.10 7.40
CA ASP A 83 2.49 1.07 6.39
C ASP A 83 1.52 1.64 5.35
N VAL A 84 2.06 2.02 4.19
CA VAL A 84 1.34 2.69 3.09
C VAL A 84 0.72 1.63 2.18
N GLY A 85 -0.61 1.67 2.04
CA GLY A 85 -1.35 0.61 1.35
C GLY A 85 -1.35 -0.67 2.16
N CYS A 86 -1.64 -0.58 3.47
CA CYS A 86 -1.61 -1.71 4.40
C CYS A 86 -2.63 -2.81 4.06
N GLY A 87 -3.59 -2.49 3.18
CA GLY A 87 -4.60 -3.41 2.68
C GLY A 87 -5.42 -4.03 3.81
N VAL A 88 -5.69 -5.31 3.68
CA VAL A 88 -6.48 -6.10 4.64
C VAL A 88 -5.65 -6.57 5.85
N GLY A 89 -4.47 -5.98 6.10
CA GLY A 89 -3.66 -6.25 7.30
C GLY A 89 -2.66 -7.39 7.17
N ARG A 90 -2.34 -7.88 5.96
CA ARG A 90 -1.39 -8.99 5.76
C ARG A 90 -0.03 -8.76 6.42
N ALA A 91 0.55 -7.57 6.22
CA ALA A 91 1.83 -7.21 6.82
C ALA A 91 1.65 -6.69 8.26
N ALA A 92 0.58 -5.94 8.53
CA ALA A 92 0.24 -5.39 9.83
C ALA A 92 0.25 -6.44 10.95
N ARG A 93 -0.31 -7.64 10.70
CA ARG A 93 -0.31 -8.76 11.65
C ARG A 93 1.10 -9.27 12.02
N ARG A 94 2.13 -8.87 11.27
CA ARG A 94 3.54 -9.16 11.57
C ARG A 94 4.24 -7.94 12.14
N PHE A 95 3.95 -6.75 11.63
CA PHE A 95 4.56 -5.51 12.10
C PHE A 95 4.09 -5.11 13.51
N VAL A 96 2.77 -5.14 13.76
CA VAL A 96 2.20 -4.66 15.02
C VAL A 96 2.70 -5.47 16.22
N PRO A 97 2.71 -6.81 16.23
CA PRO A 97 3.29 -7.58 17.34
C PRO A 97 4.78 -7.34 17.56
N TYR A 98 5.54 -7.08 16.47
CA TYR A 98 6.99 -6.81 16.52
C TYR A 98 7.31 -5.45 17.13
N LEU A 99 6.56 -4.41 16.76
CA LEU A 99 6.80 -3.03 17.19
C LEU A 99 6.36 -2.82 18.66
N ASP A 100 6.91 -1.80 19.31
CA ASP A 100 6.42 -1.34 20.61
C ASP A 100 4.99 -0.78 20.46
N LYS A 101 4.30 -0.63 21.60
CA LYS A 101 2.91 -0.16 21.61
C LYS A 101 2.77 1.21 20.95
N ALA A 102 1.74 1.37 20.13
CA ALA A 102 1.38 2.59 19.39
C ALA A 102 2.39 3.06 18.32
N ASN A 103 3.35 2.22 17.93
CA ASN A 103 4.36 2.57 16.92
C ASN A 103 3.97 2.20 15.48
N TYR A 104 2.73 1.78 15.24
CA TYR A 104 2.23 1.41 13.92
C TYR A 104 1.07 2.28 13.48
N VAL A 105 1.21 2.84 12.27
CA VAL A 105 0.13 3.50 11.53
C VAL A 105 0.00 2.83 10.17
N GLY A 106 -1.19 2.30 9.85
CA GLY A 106 -1.52 1.76 8.54
C GLY A 106 -2.46 2.70 7.79
N VAL A 107 -2.16 2.99 6.54
CA VAL A 107 -3.03 3.76 5.66
C VAL A 107 -3.40 2.96 4.42
N ASP A 108 -4.64 3.11 3.97
CA ASP A 108 -5.12 2.56 2.71
C ASP A 108 -6.21 3.47 2.13
N ILE A 109 -6.42 3.39 0.83
CA ILE A 109 -7.49 4.12 0.13
C ILE A 109 -8.84 3.39 0.20
N SER A 110 -8.83 2.09 0.51
CA SER A 110 -9.99 1.20 0.56
C SER A 110 -10.56 1.11 1.96
N GLU A 111 -11.80 1.55 2.14
CA GLU A 111 -12.54 1.42 3.40
C GLU A 111 -12.76 -0.05 3.78
N ALA A 112 -13.11 -0.89 2.80
CA ALA A 112 -13.33 -2.31 3.03
C ALA A 112 -12.04 -3.02 3.48
N ALA A 113 -10.88 -2.64 2.93
CA ALA A 113 -9.60 -3.20 3.33
C ALA A 113 -9.26 -2.83 4.78
N LEU A 114 -9.42 -1.57 5.16
CA LEU A 114 -9.17 -1.13 6.54
C LEU A 114 -10.16 -1.72 7.56
N ALA A 115 -11.43 -1.88 7.18
CA ALA A 115 -12.41 -2.56 8.01
C ALA A 115 -11.96 -3.99 8.31
N HIS A 116 -11.54 -4.74 7.29
CA HIS A 116 -11.00 -6.09 7.45
C HIS A 116 -9.70 -6.12 8.29
N ALA A 117 -8.78 -5.18 8.07
CA ALA A 117 -7.55 -5.09 8.87
C ALA A 117 -7.83 -4.84 10.36
N LYS A 118 -8.82 -4.00 10.69
CA LYS A 118 -9.27 -3.76 12.07
C LYS A 118 -9.92 -4.99 12.69
N GLU A 119 -10.78 -5.68 11.95
CA GLU A 119 -11.40 -6.94 12.38
C GLU A 119 -10.33 -8.01 12.65
N LEU A 120 -9.36 -8.15 11.75
CA LEU A 120 -8.23 -9.06 11.92
C LEU A 120 -7.41 -8.73 13.17
N ALA A 121 -7.19 -7.43 13.44
CA ALA A 121 -6.47 -6.96 14.63
C ALA A 121 -7.16 -7.37 15.93
N VAL A 122 -8.49 -7.29 15.97
CA VAL A 122 -9.31 -7.72 17.11
C VAL A 122 -9.26 -9.24 17.25
N THR A 123 -9.53 -9.96 16.16
CA THR A 123 -9.63 -11.43 16.16
C THR A 123 -8.32 -12.10 16.55
N GLU A 124 -7.18 -11.56 16.11
CA GLU A 124 -5.85 -12.09 16.42
C GLU A 124 -5.23 -11.44 17.68
N GLY A 125 -5.93 -10.52 18.35
CA GLY A 125 -5.54 -9.94 19.63
C GLY A 125 -4.47 -8.85 19.58
N TRP A 126 -3.90 -8.53 18.42
CA TRP A 126 -2.85 -7.51 18.31
C TRP A 126 -3.39 -6.06 18.33
N ILE A 127 -4.71 -5.88 18.34
CA ILE A 127 -5.33 -4.57 18.58
C ILE A 127 -4.88 -3.95 19.92
N ALA A 128 -4.53 -4.77 20.91
CA ALA A 128 -4.02 -4.32 22.23
C ALA A 128 -2.70 -3.53 22.14
N LYS A 129 -1.97 -3.65 21.04
CA LYS A 129 -0.77 -2.84 20.75
C LYS A 129 -1.08 -1.41 20.30
N GLY A 130 -2.36 -1.07 20.07
CA GLY A 130 -2.80 0.26 19.70
C GLY A 130 -2.42 0.68 18.27
N PRO A 131 -2.58 -0.18 17.25
CA PRO A 131 -2.35 0.23 15.86
C PRO A 131 -3.38 1.28 15.44
N VAL A 132 -2.96 2.23 14.61
CA VAL A 132 -3.84 3.24 14.00
C VAL A 132 -4.08 2.88 12.54
N PHE A 133 -5.35 2.97 12.09
CA PHE A 133 -5.73 2.72 10.69
C PHE A 133 -6.54 3.89 10.14
N LEU A 134 -6.06 4.50 9.05
CA LEU A 134 -6.62 5.73 8.47
C LEU A 134 -6.87 5.57 6.96
N ILE A 135 -7.98 6.13 6.48
CA ILE A 135 -8.19 6.31 5.04
C ILE A 135 -7.27 7.43 4.57
N ASN A 136 -6.35 7.10 3.67
CA ASN A 136 -5.45 8.08 3.07
C ASN A 136 -4.87 7.52 1.75
N GLY A 137 -4.83 8.36 0.71
CA GLY A 137 -4.39 7.97 -0.62
C GLY A 137 -3.14 8.69 -1.13
N ASP A 138 -2.66 9.73 -0.42
CA ASP A 138 -1.57 10.60 -0.88
C ASP A 138 -0.58 11.04 0.21
N LEU A 139 -0.76 10.56 1.44
CA LEU A 139 0.02 10.87 2.65
C LEU A 139 -0.09 12.31 3.16
N SER A 140 -1.02 13.12 2.64
CA SER A 140 -1.28 14.46 3.19
C SER A 140 -1.98 14.38 4.55
N GLY A 141 -1.75 15.37 5.43
CA GLY A 141 -2.43 15.50 6.73
C GLY A 141 -2.03 14.45 7.77
N LEU A 142 -0.91 13.74 7.57
CA LEU A 142 -0.40 12.74 8.52
C LEU A 142 0.67 13.28 9.48
N GLU A 143 0.94 14.56 9.48
CA GLU A 143 1.99 15.20 10.29
C GLU A 143 1.77 14.96 11.80
N GLN A 144 0.51 14.91 12.24
CA GLN A 144 0.16 14.63 13.65
C GLN A 144 0.46 13.19 14.10
N HIS A 145 0.69 12.26 13.16
CA HIS A 145 1.01 10.86 13.43
C HIS A 145 2.50 10.55 13.30
N GLY A 146 3.30 11.49 12.73
CA GLY A 146 4.74 11.38 12.54
C GLY A 146 5.54 12.17 13.59
N PRO A 147 6.85 12.33 13.37
CA PRO A 147 7.61 11.80 12.23
C PRO A 147 7.78 10.27 12.29
N PHE A 148 7.94 9.63 11.11
CA PHE A 148 8.11 8.19 11.02
C PHE A 148 9.60 7.82 10.79
N ASP A 149 10.11 6.85 11.56
CA ASP A 149 11.44 6.29 11.35
C ASP A 149 11.49 5.40 10.11
N PHE A 150 10.40 4.66 9.87
CA PHE A 150 10.22 3.82 8.70
C PHE A 150 8.87 4.10 8.03
N MET A 151 8.90 4.16 6.71
CA MET A 151 7.73 4.11 5.87
C MET A 151 7.87 2.95 4.89
N TRP A 152 6.83 2.17 4.71
CA TRP A 152 6.82 0.99 3.86
C TRP A 152 5.63 1.00 2.91
N ALA A 153 5.85 0.74 1.61
CA ALA A 153 4.78 0.59 0.63
C ALA A 153 5.03 -0.63 -0.27
N HIS A 154 4.33 -1.73 -0.01
CA HIS A 154 4.47 -2.94 -0.81
C HIS A 154 3.37 -3.07 -1.86
N SER A 155 3.77 -3.13 -3.14
CA SER A 155 2.85 -3.21 -4.28
C SER A 155 1.90 -2.02 -4.44
N VAL A 156 2.21 -0.86 -3.88
CA VAL A 156 1.43 0.38 -4.06
C VAL A 156 1.86 1.10 -5.34
N PHE A 157 3.15 1.36 -5.50
CA PHE A 157 3.69 2.12 -6.64
C PHE A 157 3.58 1.38 -7.98
N THR A 158 3.30 0.09 -7.96
CA THR A 158 2.94 -0.69 -9.15
C THR A 158 1.54 -0.35 -9.69
N HIS A 159 0.75 0.38 -8.90
CA HIS A 159 -0.65 0.69 -9.16
C HIS A 159 -0.96 2.18 -9.22
N LEU A 160 0.04 3.06 -9.11
CA LEU A 160 -0.17 4.50 -9.11
C LEU A 160 0.35 5.15 -10.40
N PRO A 161 -0.39 6.12 -10.96
CA PRO A 161 0.10 6.99 -12.03
C PRO A 161 1.30 7.83 -11.56
N PRO A 162 2.18 8.29 -12.48
CA PRO A 162 3.37 9.09 -12.15
C PRO A 162 3.07 10.32 -11.28
N GLN A 163 2.01 11.03 -11.59
CA GLN A 163 1.61 12.27 -10.88
C GLN A 163 1.23 11.98 -9.40
N GLN A 164 0.56 10.86 -9.15
CA GLN A 164 0.20 10.45 -7.79
C GLN A 164 1.43 10.00 -7.00
N ILE A 165 2.39 9.35 -7.67
CA ILE A 165 3.67 8.96 -7.07
C ILE A 165 4.46 10.21 -6.64
N GLU A 166 4.53 11.25 -7.48
CA GLU A 166 5.21 12.50 -7.18
C GLU A 166 4.61 13.18 -5.93
N VAL A 167 3.29 13.30 -5.86
CA VAL A 167 2.58 13.85 -4.70
C VAL A 167 2.88 13.03 -3.45
N MET A 168 2.81 11.70 -3.53
CA MET A 168 3.06 10.81 -2.39
C MET A 168 4.49 10.91 -1.87
N ILE A 169 5.51 10.96 -2.74
CA ILE A 169 6.92 11.11 -2.34
C ILE A 169 7.15 12.49 -1.71
N SER A 170 6.58 13.55 -2.28
CA SER A 170 6.67 14.90 -1.71
C SER A 170 6.05 14.98 -0.32
N ASN A 171 4.89 14.38 -0.08
CA ASN A 171 4.25 14.34 1.24
C ASN A 171 5.03 13.43 2.21
N ALA A 172 5.55 12.29 1.74
CA ALA A 172 6.39 11.41 2.53
C ALA A 172 7.62 12.13 3.10
N ALA A 173 8.26 13.00 2.31
CA ALA A 173 9.43 13.77 2.75
C ALA A 173 9.11 14.70 3.94
N LYS A 174 7.89 15.18 4.08
CA LYS A 174 7.46 16.05 5.20
C LYS A 174 7.35 15.29 6.52
N ILE A 175 6.82 14.06 6.45
CA ILE A 175 6.49 13.23 7.62
C ILE A 175 7.56 12.19 7.97
N LEU A 176 8.61 12.02 7.15
CA LEU A 176 9.73 11.14 7.43
C LEU A 176 10.67 11.81 8.46
N ALA A 177 11.12 11.06 9.46
CA ALA A 177 12.09 11.50 10.46
C ALA A 177 13.46 11.76 9.82
N THR A 178 14.29 12.62 10.43
CA THR A 178 15.69 12.78 10.04
C THR A 178 16.43 11.45 10.20
N GLY A 179 17.07 10.97 9.13
CA GLY A 179 17.66 9.62 9.05
C GLY A 179 16.63 8.50 8.83
N GLY A 180 15.34 8.85 8.76
CA GLY A 180 14.27 7.89 8.47
C GLY A 180 14.32 7.37 7.04
N LYS A 181 13.69 6.23 6.80
CA LYS A 181 13.71 5.51 5.53
C LYS A 181 12.30 5.29 4.99
N PHE A 182 12.06 5.72 3.76
CA PHE A 182 10.90 5.30 2.99
C PHE A 182 11.32 4.23 1.99
N LEU A 183 10.85 3.01 2.21
CA LEU A 183 11.11 1.86 1.35
C LEU A 183 9.84 1.48 0.63
N PHE A 184 9.93 1.18 -0.66
CA PHE A 184 8.76 0.75 -1.42
C PHE A 184 9.13 -0.14 -2.59
N THR A 185 8.16 -0.97 -3.01
CA THR A 185 8.33 -1.82 -4.19
C THR A 185 7.66 -1.20 -5.41
N TYR A 186 8.24 -1.49 -6.58
CA TYR A 186 7.73 -1.06 -7.88
C TYR A 186 7.94 -2.14 -8.94
N LYS A 187 7.21 -2.07 -10.04
CA LYS A 187 7.41 -2.93 -11.21
C LYS A 187 8.46 -2.30 -12.12
N PRO A 188 9.62 -2.96 -12.35
CA PRO A 188 10.65 -2.40 -13.21
C PRO A 188 10.24 -2.40 -14.69
N GLY A 189 10.72 -1.40 -15.42
CA GLY A 189 10.60 -1.26 -16.86
C GLY A 189 11.62 -0.23 -17.38
N ASP A 190 11.95 -0.29 -18.66
CA ASP A 190 12.91 0.62 -19.31
C ASP A 190 12.38 2.04 -19.47
N ARG A 191 11.06 2.18 -19.44
CA ARG A 191 10.33 3.47 -19.50
C ARG A 191 9.08 3.42 -18.66
N GLN A 192 8.50 4.58 -18.40
CA GLN A 192 7.16 4.67 -17.81
C GLN A 192 6.14 4.05 -18.76
N HIS A 193 5.42 3.05 -18.28
CA HIS A 193 4.43 2.34 -19.08
C HIS A 193 3.24 1.92 -18.22
N ARG A 194 2.02 2.19 -18.73
CA ARG A 194 0.77 1.68 -18.13
C ARG A 194 0.34 0.42 -18.87
N SER A 195 0.12 -0.65 -18.12
CA SER A 195 -0.40 -1.92 -18.62
C SER A 195 -1.79 -2.19 -18.04
N GLY A 196 -2.80 -2.23 -18.88
CA GLY A 196 -4.19 -2.39 -18.47
C GLY A 196 -4.72 -1.21 -17.65
N LEU A 197 -5.66 -1.49 -16.71
CA LEU A 197 -6.37 -0.44 -15.98
C LEU A 197 -5.54 0.24 -14.88
N LYS A 198 -4.67 -0.52 -14.20
CA LYS A 198 -4.05 -0.08 -12.94
C LYS A 198 -2.63 -0.60 -12.72
N GLN A 199 -1.93 -1.03 -13.72
CA GLN A 199 -0.54 -1.48 -13.57
C GLN A 199 0.41 -0.54 -14.28
N PHE A 200 1.47 -0.16 -13.59
CA PHE A 200 2.48 0.75 -14.09
C PHE A 200 3.87 0.15 -13.91
N GLN A 201 4.76 0.44 -14.86
CA GLN A 201 6.17 0.07 -14.84
C GLN A 201 7.00 1.34 -14.93
N PHE A 202 8.16 1.34 -14.27
CA PHE A 202 9.03 2.50 -14.19
C PHE A 202 10.51 2.10 -14.23
N PRO A 203 11.37 2.92 -14.81
CA PRO A 203 12.81 2.82 -14.55
C PRO A 203 13.11 3.26 -13.10
N SER A 204 14.11 2.65 -12.46
CA SER A 204 14.49 2.99 -11.09
C SER A 204 14.88 4.46 -10.92
N GLY A 205 15.52 5.04 -11.94
CA GLY A 205 15.93 6.45 -11.97
C GLY A 205 14.78 7.42 -11.76
N PHE A 206 13.56 7.09 -12.21
CA PHE A 206 12.37 7.90 -11.98
C PHE A 206 12.13 8.19 -10.49
N PHE A 207 12.19 7.16 -9.65
CA PHE A 207 11.96 7.32 -8.21
C PHE A 207 13.12 8.00 -7.49
N VAL A 208 14.36 7.72 -7.90
CA VAL A 208 15.55 8.37 -7.35
C VAL A 208 15.51 9.88 -7.64
N GLU A 209 15.14 10.27 -8.86
CA GLU A 209 14.99 11.67 -9.24
C GLU A 209 13.88 12.37 -8.42
N LEU A 210 12.70 11.75 -8.28
CA LEU A 210 11.62 12.31 -7.44
C LEU A 210 12.03 12.44 -5.97
N GLY A 211 12.74 11.43 -5.44
CA GLY A 211 13.29 11.50 -4.09
C GLY A 211 14.23 12.69 -3.93
N ASN A 212 15.19 12.85 -4.83
CA ASN A 212 16.14 13.96 -4.81
C ASN A 212 15.46 15.34 -4.91
N LYS A 213 14.46 15.49 -5.78
CA LYS A 213 13.63 16.70 -5.88
C LYS A 213 12.89 17.03 -4.58
N SER A 214 12.56 16.01 -3.79
CA SER A 214 11.89 16.15 -2.49
C SER A 214 12.85 16.26 -1.29
N GLY A 215 14.14 16.38 -1.53
CA GLY A 215 15.18 16.48 -0.48
C GLY A 215 15.53 15.14 0.18
N LEU A 216 15.21 14.01 -0.47
CA LEU A 216 15.53 12.66 0.00
C LEU A 216 16.64 12.06 -0.86
N LYS A 217 17.57 11.34 -0.23
CA LYS A 217 18.60 10.59 -0.97
C LYS A 217 18.02 9.24 -1.41
N GLY A 218 17.92 9.01 -2.73
CA GLY A 218 17.33 7.81 -3.32
C GLY A 218 18.35 6.80 -3.82
N GLU A 219 18.06 5.51 -3.65
CA GLU A 219 18.81 4.40 -4.24
C GLU A 219 17.94 3.18 -4.54
N ALA A 220 18.33 2.42 -5.56
CA ALA A 220 17.72 1.13 -5.87
C ALA A 220 18.40 0.03 -5.04
N ILE A 221 17.62 -0.79 -4.36
CA ILE A 221 18.12 -1.91 -3.54
C ILE A 221 18.00 -3.21 -4.33
N ALA A 222 19.03 -4.07 -4.23
CA ALA A 222 19.08 -5.38 -4.88
C ALA A 222 18.21 -6.43 -4.17
N GLN A 223 16.99 -6.04 -3.72
CA GLN A 223 15.98 -6.95 -3.17
C GLN A 223 15.00 -7.31 -4.27
N GLN A 224 14.83 -8.60 -4.50
CA GLN A 224 13.80 -9.13 -5.42
C GLN A 224 12.58 -9.58 -4.62
N TRP A 225 11.42 -9.29 -5.18
CA TRP A 225 10.12 -9.67 -4.62
C TRP A 225 9.36 -10.59 -5.58
N PRO A 226 8.40 -11.36 -5.09
CA PRO A 226 7.45 -12.04 -5.95
C PRO A 226 6.85 -11.11 -7.00
N ALA A 227 6.39 -11.67 -8.12
CA ALA A 227 5.91 -10.93 -9.29
C ALA A 227 6.96 -10.00 -9.95
N GLY A 228 8.28 -10.19 -9.66
CA GLY A 228 9.37 -9.45 -10.29
C GLY A 228 9.44 -7.98 -9.88
N GLN A 229 8.94 -7.61 -8.72
CA GLN A 229 9.09 -6.26 -8.19
C GLN A 229 10.51 -6.04 -7.64
N ARG A 230 10.93 -4.77 -7.61
CA ARG A 230 12.20 -4.29 -7.05
C ARG A 230 11.93 -3.21 -6.01
N THR A 231 12.95 -2.85 -5.24
CA THR A 231 12.84 -1.91 -4.13
C THR A 231 13.61 -0.63 -4.39
N ILE A 232 13.01 0.49 -3.99
CA ILE A 232 13.69 1.78 -3.80
C ILE A 232 13.74 2.08 -2.30
N ARG A 233 14.84 2.69 -1.87
CA ARG A 233 15.01 3.30 -0.56
C ARG A 233 15.23 4.80 -0.74
N LEU A 234 14.40 5.61 -0.07
CA LEU A 234 14.58 7.05 0.07
C LEU A 234 14.93 7.35 1.53
N VAL A 235 15.95 8.17 1.79
CA VAL A 235 16.43 8.53 3.13
C VAL A 235 16.40 10.05 3.29
N LYS A 236 15.88 10.54 4.43
CA LYS A 236 15.84 11.96 4.77
C LYS A 236 17.11 12.39 5.49
#